data_f20c10473418604f4313026c534df7a8
#
_entry.id   f20c10473418604f4313026c534df7a8
#
_cell.length_a   1.000
_cell.length_b   1.000
_cell.length_c   1.000
_cell.angle_alpha   90.00
_cell.angle_beta   90.00
_cell.angle_gamma   90.00
#
_symmetry.space_group_name_H-M   'P 1'
#
loop_
_entity.id
_entity.type
_entity.pdbx_description
1 polymer ?
#
loop_
_entity_poly.entity_id
_entity_poly.type
_entity_poly.pdbx_seq_one_letter_code
_entity_poly.pdbx_strand_id
1 'polypeptide(L)'
;SEVSAGVLQQQVAQIQRIEQQDKWFKKSELGKLQQQIREAFSALPMPVARLEEFDNCRADYHLCLQWLQQGQRSVDQRNRQWTDRMLEQHHDFFQTVESSPLNDSQSRAVVNGEDSVLVLAGAGSGKTSVLVARAGWLLRRQEAEPGQILLLAFGRQAASEMNDRIKERLGD
;
A
#
# COMPACT_ATOMS: atom_id res chain seq x y z
N SER A 1 -29.30 -13.51 -19.62
CA SER A 1 -29.19 -12.60 -18.45
C SER A 1 -28.46 -13.24 -17.27
N GLU A 2 -28.58 -14.56 -17.01
CA GLU A 2 -27.89 -15.25 -15.89
C GLU A 2 -26.36 -15.33 -16.09
N VAL A 3 -25.88 -15.41 -17.33
CA VAL A 3 -24.45 -15.53 -17.65
C VAL A 3 -23.69 -14.23 -17.32
N SER A 4 -24.29 -13.06 -17.49
CA SER A 4 -23.65 -11.77 -17.25
C SER A 4 -23.54 -11.41 -15.78
N ALA A 5 -24.49 -11.79 -14.91
CA ALA A 5 -24.43 -11.55 -13.49
C ALA A 5 -23.26 -12.31 -12.81
N GLY A 6 -23.02 -13.58 -13.23
CA GLY A 6 -21.91 -14.38 -12.70
C GLY A 6 -20.51 -13.85 -13.06
N VAL A 7 -20.36 -13.17 -14.19
CA VAL A 7 -19.05 -12.68 -14.65
C VAL A 7 -18.50 -11.55 -13.80
N LEU A 8 -19.34 -10.65 -13.30
CA LEU A 8 -18.91 -9.50 -12.49
C LEU A 8 -18.86 -9.79 -10.99
N GLN A 9 -19.53 -10.82 -10.49
CA GLN A 9 -19.57 -11.13 -9.07
C GLN A 9 -18.19 -11.37 -8.46
N GLN A 10 -17.28 -11.98 -9.18
CA GLN A 10 -15.92 -12.21 -8.73
C GLN A 10 -15.16 -10.89 -8.54
N GLN A 11 -15.27 -9.97 -9.49
CA GLN A 11 -14.63 -8.65 -9.44
C GLN A 11 -15.23 -7.79 -8.34
N VAL A 12 -16.54 -7.82 -8.19
CA VAL A 12 -17.26 -7.13 -7.10
C VAL A 12 -16.83 -7.66 -5.74
N ALA A 13 -16.79 -8.97 -5.55
CA ALA A 13 -16.32 -9.59 -4.31
C ALA A 13 -14.87 -9.21 -3.99
N GLN A 14 -14.02 -9.11 -5.00
CA GLN A 14 -12.63 -8.67 -4.83
C GLN A 14 -12.55 -7.19 -4.42
N ILE A 15 -13.33 -6.32 -5.05
CA ILE A 15 -13.42 -4.89 -4.68
C ILE A 15 -13.89 -4.75 -3.23
N GLN A 16 -14.97 -5.43 -2.84
CA GLN A 16 -15.50 -5.39 -1.47
C GLN A 16 -14.48 -5.89 -0.45
N ARG A 17 -13.72 -6.94 -0.78
CA ARG A 17 -12.63 -7.44 0.08
C ARG A 17 -11.54 -6.39 0.26
N ILE A 18 -11.15 -5.69 -0.81
CA ILE A 18 -10.18 -4.60 -0.77
C ILE A 18 -10.67 -3.47 0.13
N GLU A 19 -11.93 -3.07 -0.01
CA GLU A 19 -12.52 -2.00 0.79
C GLU A 19 -12.57 -2.31 2.29
N GLN A 20 -12.67 -3.59 2.66
CA GLN A 20 -12.71 -4.05 4.05
C GLN A 20 -11.33 -4.27 4.69
N GLN A 21 -10.26 -4.37 3.90
CA GLN A 21 -8.92 -4.63 4.42
C GLN A 21 -8.32 -3.40 5.12
N ASP A 22 -7.73 -3.60 6.30
CA ASP A 22 -6.95 -2.56 7.01
C ASP A 22 -5.46 -2.66 6.68
N LYS A 23 -5.12 -2.42 5.42
CA LYS A 23 -3.75 -2.40 4.93
C LYS A 23 -3.56 -1.37 3.83
N TRP A 24 -2.30 -1.03 3.55
CA TRP A 24 -1.92 -0.29 2.35
C TRP A 24 -2.35 -1.05 1.09
N PHE A 25 -2.89 -0.32 0.12
CA PHE A 25 -3.25 -0.88 -1.18
C PHE A 25 -2.25 -0.44 -2.24
N LYS A 26 -1.54 -1.41 -2.84
CA LYS A 26 -0.45 -1.15 -3.77
C LYS A 26 -0.95 -0.81 -5.17
N LYS A 27 -0.20 0.01 -5.91
CA LYS A 27 -0.48 0.29 -7.33
C LYS A 27 -0.48 -0.96 -8.19
N SER A 28 0.40 -1.93 -7.89
CA SER A 28 0.43 -3.22 -8.59
C SER A 28 -0.86 -4.03 -8.38
N GLU A 29 -1.46 -3.97 -7.19
CA GLU A 29 -2.75 -4.61 -6.88
C GLU A 29 -3.89 -3.95 -7.67
N LEU A 30 -3.90 -2.62 -7.76
CA LEU A 30 -4.86 -1.88 -8.57
C LEU A 30 -4.76 -2.25 -10.05
N GLY A 31 -3.55 -2.28 -10.60
CA GLY A 31 -3.31 -2.67 -11.99
C GLY A 31 -3.85 -4.06 -12.32
N LYS A 32 -3.63 -5.03 -11.43
CA LYS A 32 -4.17 -6.40 -11.56
C LYS A 32 -5.69 -6.42 -11.53
N LEU A 33 -6.30 -5.73 -10.58
CA LEU A 33 -7.77 -5.62 -10.48
C LEU A 33 -8.36 -4.99 -11.74
N GLN A 34 -7.81 -3.87 -12.21
CA GLN A 34 -8.29 -3.22 -13.43
C GLN A 34 -8.15 -4.11 -14.66
N GLN A 35 -7.07 -4.88 -14.76
CA GLN A 35 -6.89 -5.85 -15.83
C GLN A 35 -7.97 -6.94 -15.78
N GLN A 36 -8.23 -7.51 -14.61
CA GLN A 36 -9.27 -8.53 -14.42
C GLN A 36 -10.67 -8.01 -14.75
N ILE A 37 -10.98 -6.75 -14.41
CA ILE A 37 -12.26 -6.12 -14.79
C ILE A 37 -12.36 -5.98 -16.34
N ARG A 38 -11.29 -5.53 -17.00
CA ARG A 38 -11.27 -5.42 -18.48
C ARG A 38 -11.46 -6.77 -19.15
N GLU A 39 -10.80 -7.81 -18.65
CA GLU A 39 -10.94 -9.18 -19.15
C GLU A 39 -12.37 -9.69 -18.97
N ALA A 40 -12.99 -9.47 -17.79
CA ALA A 40 -14.37 -9.81 -17.53
C ALA A 40 -15.34 -9.09 -18.49
N PHE A 41 -15.12 -7.80 -18.73
CA PHE A 41 -15.91 -7.02 -19.69
C PHE A 41 -15.75 -7.53 -21.13
N SER A 42 -14.54 -7.91 -21.51
CA SER A 42 -14.27 -8.44 -22.86
C SER A 42 -14.84 -9.84 -23.09
N ALA A 43 -15.06 -10.61 -22.02
CA ALA A 43 -15.65 -11.95 -22.10
C ALA A 43 -17.17 -11.95 -22.21
N LEU A 44 -17.83 -10.78 -22.10
CA LEU A 44 -19.28 -10.68 -22.20
C LEU A 44 -19.75 -10.95 -23.64
N PRO A 45 -20.84 -11.70 -23.82
CA PRO A 45 -21.40 -11.99 -25.17
C PRO A 45 -22.15 -10.80 -25.76
N MET A 46 -22.11 -9.63 -25.12
CA MET A 46 -22.81 -8.42 -25.53
C MET A 46 -21.97 -7.17 -25.21
N PRO A 47 -22.27 -6.02 -25.84
CA PRO A 47 -21.62 -4.75 -25.45
C PRO A 47 -21.81 -4.44 -23.97
N VAL A 48 -20.72 -4.09 -23.28
CA VAL A 48 -20.69 -3.82 -21.83
C VAL A 48 -21.73 -2.78 -21.41
N ALA A 49 -21.95 -1.73 -22.21
CA ALA A 49 -22.92 -0.69 -21.92
C ALA A 49 -24.35 -1.21 -21.76
N ARG A 50 -24.69 -2.37 -22.34
CA ARG A 50 -26.01 -2.98 -22.16
C ARG A 50 -26.26 -3.53 -20.77
N LEU A 51 -25.22 -3.71 -19.94
CA LEU A 51 -25.39 -4.11 -18.54
C LEU A 51 -26.19 -3.09 -17.73
N GLU A 52 -26.19 -1.83 -18.15
CA GLU A 52 -26.98 -0.77 -17.53
C GLU A 52 -28.49 -0.99 -17.67
N GLU A 53 -28.91 -1.72 -18.68
CA GLU A 53 -30.33 -2.03 -18.95
C GLU A 53 -30.88 -3.11 -17.99
N PHE A 54 -30.01 -3.85 -17.30
CA PHE A 54 -30.40 -4.98 -16.43
C PHE A 54 -30.26 -4.60 -14.96
N ASP A 55 -31.36 -4.53 -14.22
CA ASP A 55 -31.38 -4.12 -12.83
C ASP A 55 -30.47 -4.97 -11.92
N ASN A 56 -30.37 -6.27 -12.20
CA ASN A 56 -29.54 -7.21 -11.44
C ASN A 56 -28.02 -7.08 -11.71
N CYS A 57 -27.62 -6.35 -12.73
CA CYS A 57 -26.21 -6.17 -13.11
C CYS A 57 -25.74 -4.72 -13.01
N ARG A 58 -26.68 -3.77 -12.96
CA ARG A 58 -26.39 -2.33 -13.02
C ARG A 58 -25.44 -1.88 -11.92
N ALA A 59 -25.69 -2.27 -10.67
CA ALA A 59 -24.85 -1.89 -9.54
C ALA A 59 -23.42 -2.43 -9.67
N ASP A 60 -23.26 -3.68 -10.04
CA ASP A 60 -21.97 -4.35 -10.25
C ASP A 60 -21.20 -3.70 -11.42
N TYR A 61 -21.91 -3.39 -12.51
CA TYR A 61 -21.34 -2.69 -13.66
C TYR A 61 -20.79 -1.31 -13.26
N HIS A 62 -21.60 -0.50 -12.56
CA HIS A 62 -21.18 0.83 -12.13
C HIS A 62 -19.98 0.77 -11.15
N LEU A 63 -19.98 -0.18 -10.22
CA LEU A 63 -18.85 -0.36 -9.30
C LEU A 63 -17.57 -0.73 -10.07
N CYS A 64 -17.63 -1.69 -10.98
CA CYS A 64 -16.47 -2.07 -11.81
C CYS A 64 -16.00 -0.90 -12.69
N LEU A 65 -16.92 -0.16 -13.29
CA LEU A 65 -16.59 1.01 -14.11
C LEU A 65 -15.93 2.13 -13.29
N GLN A 66 -16.42 2.37 -12.09
CA GLN A 66 -15.82 3.33 -11.16
C GLN A 66 -14.36 2.97 -10.83
N TRP A 67 -14.08 1.69 -10.55
CA TRP A 67 -12.71 1.23 -10.27
C TRP A 67 -11.79 1.29 -11.49
N LEU A 68 -12.33 1.11 -12.69
CA LEU A 68 -11.56 1.33 -13.92
C LEU A 68 -11.20 2.80 -14.13
N GLN A 69 -12.14 3.71 -13.89
CA GLN A 69 -11.98 5.13 -14.23
C GLN A 69 -11.34 5.94 -13.10
N GLN A 70 -11.67 5.64 -11.86
CA GLN A 70 -11.30 6.42 -10.68
C GLN A 70 -10.51 5.62 -9.63
N GLY A 71 -10.13 4.37 -9.93
CA GLY A 71 -9.48 3.48 -8.97
C GLY A 71 -8.23 4.08 -8.34
N GLN A 72 -7.39 4.79 -9.11
CA GLN A 72 -6.20 5.44 -8.56
C GLN A 72 -6.57 6.49 -7.50
N ARG A 73 -7.57 7.31 -7.76
CA ARG A 73 -8.03 8.34 -6.79
C ARG A 73 -8.59 7.69 -5.52
N SER A 74 -9.35 6.61 -5.66
CA SER A 74 -9.92 5.87 -4.53
C SER A 74 -8.80 5.23 -3.68
N VAL A 75 -7.81 4.63 -4.32
CA VAL A 75 -6.63 4.05 -3.66
C VAL A 75 -5.80 5.13 -2.94
N ASP A 76 -5.53 6.25 -3.59
CA ASP A 76 -4.76 7.34 -2.98
C ASP A 76 -5.45 7.92 -1.74
N GLN A 77 -6.77 8.09 -1.81
CA GLN A 77 -7.56 8.55 -0.66
C GLN A 77 -7.54 7.53 0.48
N ARG A 78 -7.75 6.25 0.17
CA ARG A 78 -7.70 5.16 1.12
C ARG A 78 -6.33 5.06 1.81
N ASN A 79 -5.25 5.10 1.04
CA ASN A 79 -3.89 5.00 1.56
C ASN A 79 -3.54 6.20 2.45
N ARG A 80 -4.01 7.41 2.11
CA ARG A 80 -3.85 8.59 2.99
C ARG A 80 -4.54 8.38 4.33
N GLN A 81 -5.81 7.96 4.33
CA GLN A 81 -6.57 7.71 5.54
C GLN A 81 -5.95 6.60 6.40
N TRP A 82 -5.48 5.54 5.75
CA TRP A 82 -4.76 4.46 6.42
C TRP A 82 -3.47 4.97 7.06
N THR A 83 -2.67 5.74 6.32
CA THR A 83 -1.43 6.36 6.83
C THR A 83 -1.72 7.22 8.05
N ASP A 84 -2.71 8.12 7.99
CA ASP A 84 -3.05 9.00 9.12
C ASP A 84 -3.43 8.18 10.37
N ARG A 85 -4.21 7.11 10.22
CA ARG A 85 -4.51 6.19 11.33
C ARG A 85 -3.26 5.49 11.88
N MET A 86 -2.35 5.03 11.03
CA MET A 86 -1.12 4.38 11.47
C MET A 86 -0.23 5.34 12.24
N LEU A 87 -0.09 6.58 11.79
CA LEU A 87 0.69 7.60 12.49
C LEU A 87 0.09 7.93 13.86
N GLU A 88 -1.22 8.00 13.97
CA GLU A 88 -1.92 8.24 15.23
C GLU A 88 -1.79 7.05 16.18
N GLN A 89 -2.11 5.83 15.73
CA GLN A 89 -2.08 4.62 16.53
C GLN A 89 -0.68 4.23 17.02
N HIS A 90 0.36 4.57 16.25
CA HIS A 90 1.75 4.25 16.55
C HIS A 90 2.59 5.49 16.84
N HIS A 91 1.97 6.56 17.33
CA HIS A 91 2.65 7.83 17.61
C HIS A 91 3.92 7.63 18.45
N ASP A 92 3.87 6.83 19.51
CA ASP A 92 5.00 6.56 20.39
C ASP A 92 6.20 5.95 19.64
N PHE A 93 5.93 5.05 18.68
CA PHE A 93 6.99 4.46 17.86
C PHE A 93 7.75 5.55 17.09
N PHE A 94 7.06 6.46 16.42
CA PHE A 94 7.69 7.53 15.63
C PHE A 94 8.40 8.56 16.49
N GLN A 95 8.03 8.68 17.75
CA GLN A 95 8.72 9.55 18.70
C GLN A 95 10.00 8.93 19.27
N THR A 96 10.12 7.61 19.32
CA THR A 96 11.16 6.92 20.09
C THR A 96 12.05 5.97 19.27
N VAL A 97 11.70 5.64 18.03
CA VAL A 97 12.47 4.70 17.19
C VAL A 97 13.87 5.20 16.87
N GLU A 98 14.09 6.50 16.89
CA GLU A 98 15.37 7.15 16.69
C GLU A 98 15.69 8.10 17.85
N SER A 99 16.94 8.60 17.90
CA SER A 99 17.38 9.55 18.94
C SER A 99 16.61 10.87 18.96
N SER A 100 15.99 11.21 17.84
CA SER A 100 15.09 12.35 17.71
C SER A 100 13.79 11.90 17.06
N PRO A 101 12.64 12.49 17.44
CA PRO A 101 11.37 12.19 16.82
C PRO A 101 11.40 12.33 15.29
N LEU A 102 10.78 11.40 14.58
CA LEU A 102 10.58 11.54 13.15
C LEU A 102 9.54 12.64 12.87
N ASN A 103 9.82 13.47 11.87
CA ASN A 103 8.82 14.42 11.40
C ASN A 103 7.72 13.73 10.57
N ASP A 104 6.67 14.48 10.20
CA ASP A 104 5.52 13.94 9.47
C ASP A 104 5.93 13.30 8.13
N SER A 105 6.78 13.96 7.34
CA SER A 105 7.23 13.43 6.05
C SER A 105 8.04 12.14 6.20
N GLN A 106 8.91 12.07 7.20
CA GLN A 106 9.70 10.88 7.51
C GLN A 106 8.79 9.72 7.95
N SER A 107 7.85 9.98 8.85
CA SER A 107 6.90 8.99 9.35
C SER A 107 6.03 8.44 8.22
N ARG A 108 5.54 9.29 7.32
CA ARG A 108 4.78 8.87 6.12
C ARG A 108 5.62 8.01 5.18
N ALA A 109 6.89 8.33 4.98
CA ALA A 109 7.80 7.50 4.19
C ALA A 109 8.02 6.13 4.82
N VAL A 110 8.10 6.05 6.15
CA VAL A 110 8.27 4.80 6.91
C VAL A 110 7.06 3.87 6.72
N VAL A 111 5.84 4.37 6.76
CA VAL A 111 4.63 3.52 6.67
C VAL A 111 4.21 3.22 5.23
N ASN A 112 4.77 3.87 4.23
CA ASN A 112 4.41 3.65 2.84
C ASN A 112 4.58 2.18 2.43
N GLY A 113 3.52 1.53 2.00
CA GLY A 113 3.47 0.10 1.70
C GLY A 113 3.65 -0.27 0.23
N GLU A 114 4.08 0.66 -0.64
CA GLU A 114 4.34 0.36 -2.05
C GLU A 114 5.50 -0.63 -2.24
N ASP A 115 5.50 -1.33 -3.37
CA ASP A 115 6.55 -2.28 -3.75
C ASP A 115 7.92 -1.60 -3.92
N SER A 116 7.92 -0.33 -4.34
CA SER A 116 9.12 0.48 -4.51
C SER A 116 8.85 1.91 -4.04
N VAL A 117 9.68 2.39 -3.13
CA VAL A 117 9.58 3.74 -2.55
C VAL A 117 10.90 4.47 -2.75
N LEU A 118 10.86 5.64 -3.39
CA LEU A 118 11.99 6.55 -3.51
C LEU A 118 11.80 7.72 -2.54
N VAL A 119 12.74 7.88 -1.61
CA VAL A 119 12.76 9.01 -0.68
C VAL A 119 13.83 10.01 -1.13
N LEU A 120 13.39 11.18 -1.59
CA LEU A 120 14.27 12.28 -1.95
C LEU A 120 14.51 13.17 -0.74
N ALA A 121 15.77 13.32 -0.35
CA ALA A 121 16.13 14.05 0.85
C ALA A 121 17.53 14.65 0.74
N GLY A 122 17.69 15.88 1.20
CA GLY A 122 18.98 16.58 1.22
C GLY A 122 19.99 15.97 2.22
N ALA A 123 21.22 16.44 2.19
CA ALA A 123 22.21 16.07 3.19
C ALA A 123 21.75 16.49 4.60
N GLY A 124 21.94 15.62 5.59
CA GLY A 124 21.53 15.88 6.99
C GLY A 124 20.02 15.82 7.25
N SER A 125 19.20 15.42 6.29
CA SER A 125 17.73 15.35 6.44
C SER A 125 17.20 14.12 7.13
N GLY A 126 18.07 13.24 7.67
CA GLY A 126 17.66 12.04 8.39
C GLY A 126 17.31 10.83 7.51
N LYS A 127 17.90 10.71 6.30
CA LYS A 127 17.70 9.55 5.42
C LYS A 127 17.97 8.21 6.12
N THR A 128 19.06 8.12 6.87
CA THR A 128 19.41 6.91 7.62
C THR A 128 18.39 6.62 8.71
N SER A 129 17.87 7.64 9.37
CA SER A 129 16.80 7.49 10.37
C SER A 129 15.53 6.91 9.76
N VAL A 130 15.16 7.32 8.55
CA VAL A 130 14.01 6.75 7.83
C VAL A 130 14.24 5.27 7.50
N LEU A 131 15.45 4.88 7.07
CA LEU A 131 15.76 3.47 6.77
C LEU A 131 15.71 2.59 8.03
N VAL A 132 16.31 3.03 9.13
CA VAL A 132 16.28 2.32 10.42
C VAL A 132 14.83 2.21 10.93
N ALA A 133 14.09 3.31 10.90
CA ALA A 133 12.69 3.32 11.32
C ALA A 133 11.81 2.44 10.41
N ARG A 134 12.08 2.38 9.09
CA ARG A 134 11.38 1.49 8.18
C ARG A 134 11.62 0.02 8.52
N ALA A 135 12.86 -0.38 8.81
CA ALA A 135 13.16 -1.73 9.28
C ALA A 135 12.39 -2.03 10.57
N GLY A 136 12.44 -1.15 11.55
CA GLY A 136 11.70 -1.29 12.82
C GLY A 136 10.18 -1.38 12.60
N TRP A 137 9.63 -0.61 11.68
CA TRP A 137 8.21 -0.65 11.33
C TRP A 137 7.79 -2.02 10.77
N LEU A 138 8.57 -2.56 9.82
CA LEU A 138 8.29 -3.86 9.22
C LEU A 138 8.32 -4.98 10.26
N LEU A 139 9.30 -4.96 11.17
CA LEU A 139 9.42 -5.93 12.27
C LEU A 139 8.24 -5.79 13.25
N ARG A 140 7.92 -4.57 13.67
CA ARG A 140 6.82 -4.28 14.61
C ARG A 140 5.47 -4.73 14.05
N ARG A 141 5.27 -4.58 12.75
CA ARG A 141 4.05 -4.98 12.05
C ARG A 141 4.02 -6.47 11.70
N GLN A 142 5.11 -7.18 11.95
CA GLN A 142 5.29 -8.58 11.53
C GLN A 142 5.12 -8.77 10.00
N GLU A 143 5.49 -7.74 9.24
CA GLU A 143 5.46 -7.77 7.77
C GLU A 143 6.74 -8.38 7.19
N ALA A 144 7.81 -8.45 7.98
CA ALA A 144 9.06 -9.12 7.65
C ALA A 144 9.75 -9.66 8.90
N GLU A 145 10.49 -10.73 8.74
CA GLU A 145 11.43 -11.26 9.72
C GLU A 145 12.81 -10.60 9.57
N PRO A 146 13.66 -10.54 10.61
CA PRO A 146 14.98 -9.91 10.53
C PRO A 146 15.83 -10.40 9.35
N GLY A 147 15.82 -11.70 9.07
CA GLY A 147 16.56 -12.31 7.97
C GLY A 147 16.03 -11.99 6.54
N GLN A 148 14.88 -11.31 6.45
CA GLN A 148 14.26 -10.89 5.19
C GLN A 148 14.54 -9.41 4.87
N ILE A 149 15.22 -8.69 5.76
CA ILE A 149 15.52 -7.27 5.59
C ILE A 149 17.00 -7.11 5.22
N LEU A 150 17.26 -6.52 4.06
CA LEU A 150 18.61 -6.15 3.62
C LEU A 150 18.72 -4.63 3.56
N LEU A 151 19.65 -4.06 4.32
CA LEU A 151 19.99 -2.64 4.30
C LEU A 151 21.36 -2.45 3.63
N LEU A 152 21.43 -1.56 2.69
CA LEU A 152 22.65 -1.25 1.94
C LEU A 152 23.04 0.21 2.17
N ALA A 153 24.34 0.45 2.36
CA ALA A 153 24.92 1.78 2.47
C ALA A 153 26.12 1.93 1.53
N PHE A 154 26.39 3.16 1.12
CA PHE A 154 27.55 3.46 0.30
C PHE A 154 28.80 3.55 1.17
N GLY A 155 29.63 2.51 1.12
CA GLY A 155 30.89 2.41 1.86
C GLY A 155 30.78 1.70 3.22
N ARG A 156 31.94 1.17 3.63
CA ARG A 156 32.04 0.31 4.83
C ARG A 156 31.71 1.04 6.12
N GLN A 157 32.16 2.29 6.26
CA GLN A 157 31.91 3.10 7.45
C GLN A 157 30.40 3.34 7.63
N ALA A 158 29.72 3.80 6.59
CA ALA A 158 28.28 4.05 6.64
C ALA A 158 27.47 2.76 6.92
N ALA A 159 27.91 1.62 6.39
CA ALA A 159 27.29 0.34 6.67
C ALA A 159 27.50 -0.08 8.14
N SER A 160 28.71 0.13 8.70
CA SER A 160 28.98 -0.14 10.12
C SER A 160 28.15 0.74 11.05
N GLU A 161 28.12 2.04 10.80
CA GLU A 161 27.30 2.99 11.57
C GLU A 161 25.80 2.65 11.53
N MET A 162 25.31 2.22 10.38
CA MET A 162 23.91 1.77 10.22
C MET A 162 23.64 0.49 11.02
N ASN A 163 24.55 -0.48 10.96
CA ASN A 163 24.43 -1.72 11.73
C ASN A 163 24.42 -1.48 13.24
N ASP A 164 25.34 -0.62 13.73
CA ASP A 164 25.40 -0.26 15.15
C ASP A 164 24.10 0.42 15.60
N ARG A 165 23.56 1.32 14.80
CA ARG A 165 22.30 2.00 15.06
C ARG A 165 21.11 1.04 15.09
N ILE A 166 21.05 0.06 14.19
CA ILE A 166 20.01 -0.95 14.18
C ILE A 166 20.03 -1.78 15.45
N LYS A 167 21.20 -2.26 15.85
CA LYS A 167 21.36 -3.01 17.11
C LYS A 167 20.95 -2.20 18.32
N GLU A 168 21.34 -0.93 18.38
CA GLU A 168 20.97 -0.02 19.47
C GLU A 168 19.45 0.22 19.54
N ARG A 169 18.78 0.38 18.40
CA ARG A 169 17.36 0.78 18.31
C ARG A 169 16.37 -0.37 18.26
N LEU A 170 16.75 -1.47 17.60
CA LEU A 170 15.83 -2.58 17.33
C LEU A 170 16.21 -3.87 18.06
N GLY A 171 17.40 -3.91 18.66
CA GLY A 171 17.96 -5.12 19.26
C GLY A 171 18.73 -6.00 18.29
N ASP A 172 19.29 -7.11 18.78
CA ASP A 172 20.00 -8.10 17.96
C ASP A 172 19.04 -8.99 17.17
#